data_beb2f4a129c1926008d45dca1e7da732
#
_entry.id   beb2f4a129c1926008d45dca1e7da732
#
_cell.length_a   1.000
_cell.length_b   1.000
_cell.length_c   1.000
_cell.angle_alpha   90.00
_cell.angle_beta   90.00
_cell.angle_gamma   90.00
#
_symmetry.space_group_name_H-M   'P 1'
#
loop_
_entity.id
_entity.type
_entity.pdbx_description
1 polymer ?
#
loop_
_entity_poly.entity_id
_entity_poly.type
_entity_poly.pdbx_seq_one_letter_code
_entity_poly.pdbx_strand_id
1 'polypeptide(L)'
;MKIAISSGHGLKIRGASGYLDEVNEARRVVNRVYEMYQQMEVTAAKFHDDVSTTQSANLNAIVNWHNRQTRDLDISVHFNAYKTTQNPMGTECLYVTQADLARRVATAQAAAGRFINRGPKYRSDLAFLNGTNKPAILTEICFVDSRADADLYTANFEAVCKALAETTSGRTLAPPTEPPVEPPTEPPTEPPEPEVPVFPVLTLAGKVSWFGGPEDMGVTPSEGLAFIFSYEEAPYLFLQAQPPGTTGLARRLDPAVNYLAIRWDYAVYSKKMLASGEYMAKVRAPKTGKEFMAYPADWGPNQNTGRVCDISQGLLDTLGIQTDDQVEVTFPATAGPAPEPPDVTDVARIDATGPIEIWVDGTKVHPNG
;
A
#
# COMPACT_ATOMS: atom_id res chain seq x y z
N MET A 1 14.52 1.22 24.60
CA MET A 1 15.38 1.09 23.42
C MET A 1 15.08 2.26 22.48
N LYS A 2 16.11 2.88 21.90
CA LYS A 2 15.97 3.97 20.94
C LYS A 2 16.40 3.45 19.57
N ILE A 3 15.66 3.76 18.52
CA ILE A 3 15.87 3.20 17.18
C ILE A 3 16.11 4.31 16.17
N ALA A 4 17.10 4.13 15.29
CA ALA A 4 17.25 4.92 14.08
C ALA A 4 16.92 4.03 12.87
N ILE A 5 16.04 4.53 11.98
CA ILE A 5 15.61 3.79 10.80
C ILE A 5 15.71 4.67 9.55
N SER A 6 16.19 4.11 8.44
CA SER A 6 16.26 4.84 7.16
C SER A 6 15.90 3.98 5.97
N SER A 7 15.47 4.62 4.87
CA SER A 7 15.50 3.97 3.55
C SER A 7 16.94 3.84 3.09
N GLY A 8 17.27 2.71 2.44
CA GLY A 8 18.64 2.39 2.05
C GLY A 8 19.16 3.18 0.85
N HIS A 9 18.27 3.72 0.03
CA HIS A 9 18.60 4.49 -1.16
C HIS A 9 18.07 5.92 -1.09
N GLY A 10 18.75 6.83 -1.76
CA GLY A 10 18.38 8.23 -1.87
C GLY A 10 17.37 8.49 -2.99
N LEU A 11 16.62 9.58 -2.90
CA LEU A 11 15.62 9.95 -3.90
C LEU A 11 16.20 10.05 -5.33
N LYS A 12 17.44 10.54 -5.45
CA LYS A 12 18.15 10.71 -6.72
C LYS A 12 19.10 9.55 -7.04
N ILE A 13 19.35 8.67 -6.10
CA ILE A 13 20.18 7.46 -6.23
C ILE A 13 19.27 6.27 -6.01
N ARG A 14 18.56 5.93 -7.06
CA ARG A 14 17.56 4.88 -7.01
C ARG A 14 18.23 3.52 -6.90
N GLY A 15 17.62 2.65 -6.12
CA GLY A 15 17.98 1.24 -6.01
C GLY A 15 17.39 0.41 -7.14
N ALA A 16 16.98 -0.79 -6.81
CA ALA A 16 16.38 -1.71 -7.76
C ALA A 16 14.96 -1.30 -8.17
N SER A 17 14.55 -1.69 -9.36
CA SER A 17 13.22 -1.43 -9.91
C SER A 17 12.72 -2.64 -10.72
N GLY A 18 11.44 -2.94 -10.60
CA GLY A 18 10.78 -4.05 -11.29
C GLY A 18 9.27 -3.89 -11.22
N TYR A 19 8.56 -4.83 -10.61
CA TYR A 19 7.14 -4.69 -10.27
C TYR A 19 6.94 -3.70 -9.11
N LEU A 20 7.98 -3.46 -8.31
CA LEU A 20 8.05 -2.43 -7.27
C LEU A 20 9.25 -1.52 -7.56
N ASP A 21 9.24 -0.31 -7.00
CA ASP A 21 10.38 0.60 -6.97
C ASP A 21 10.93 0.66 -5.56
N GLU A 22 12.17 0.22 -5.38
CA GLU A 22 12.80 0.09 -4.07
C GLU A 22 12.80 1.40 -3.27
N VAL A 23 13.11 2.52 -3.90
CA VAL A 23 13.19 3.81 -3.19
C VAL A 23 11.83 4.23 -2.65
N ASN A 24 10.78 4.10 -3.47
CA ASN A 24 9.44 4.48 -3.06
C ASN A 24 8.93 3.58 -1.94
N GLU A 25 9.09 2.26 -2.10
CA GLU A 25 8.57 1.30 -1.14
C GLU A 25 9.38 1.28 0.17
N ALA A 26 10.71 1.40 0.12
CA ALA A 26 11.51 1.51 1.34
C ALA A 26 11.14 2.75 2.16
N ARG A 27 10.88 3.88 1.51
CA ARG A 27 10.39 5.10 2.17
C ARG A 27 9.02 4.91 2.79
N ARG A 28 8.12 4.24 2.09
CA ARG A 28 6.78 3.91 2.56
C ARG A 28 6.84 3.03 3.81
N VAL A 29 7.65 1.97 3.79
CA VAL A 29 7.87 1.08 4.95
C VAL A 29 8.48 1.86 6.12
N VAL A 30 9.54 2.65 5.90
CA VAL A 30 10.18 3.45 6.97
C VAL A 30 9.19 4.41 7.61
N ASN A 31 8.38 5.11 6.82
CA ASN A 31 7.38 6.04 7.34
C ASN A 31 6.36 5.29 8.20
N ARG A 32 5.82 4.18 7.71
CA ARG A 32 4.81 3.40 8.43
C ARG A 32 5.35 2.75 9.70
N VAL A 33 6.54 2.18 9.65
CA VAL A 33 7.22 1.61 10.83
C VAL A 33 7.51 2.70 11.88
N TYR A 34 7.92 3.89 11.45
CA TYR A 34 8.12 5.03 12.34
C TYR A 34 6.83 5.44 13.05
N GLU A 35 5.68 5.50 12.35
CA GLU A 35 4.36 5.76 12.96
C GLU A 35 4.00 4.69 13.99
N MET A 36 4.25 3.41 13.68
CA MET A 36 4.03 2.32 14.62
C MET A 36 4.92 2.44 15.87
N TYR A 37 6.17 2.89 15.72
CA TYR A 37 7.03 3.19 16.87
C TYR A 37 6.43 4.30 17.74
N GLN A 38 5.88 5.35 17.13
CA GLN A 38 5.20 6.42 17.89
C GLN A 38 4.00 5.85 18.67
N GLN A 39 3.16 5.05 18.04
CA GLN A 39 2.00 4.40 18.68
C GLN A 39 2.40 3.47 19.82
N MET A 40 3.56 2.81 19.72
CA MET A 40 4.11 1.95 20.76
C MET A 40 4.95 2.71 21.81
N GLU A 41 5.00 4.05 21.74
CA GLU A 41 5.83 4.91 22.60
C GLU A 41 7.33 4.52 22.57
N VAL A 42 7.80 4.09 21.39
CA VAL A 42 9.21 3.81 21.15
C VAL A 42 9.91 5.07 20.69
N THR A 43 10.96 5.46 21.36
CA THR A 43 11.80 6.58 20.91
C THR A 43 12.48 6.18 19.61
N ALA A 44 12.11 6.83 18.51
CA ALA A 44 12.68 6.56 17.20
C ALA A 44 13.00 7.84 16.42
N ALA A 45 13.94 7.75 15.49
CA ALA A 45 14.22 8.78 14.47
C ALA A 45 14.24 8.12 13.09
N LYS A 46 13.76 8.81 12.06
CA LYS A 46 13.78 8.33 10.68
C LYS A 46 14.55 9.25 9.75
N PHE A 47 15.08 8.70 8.66
CA PHE A 47 15.82 9.46 7.66
C PHE A 47 15.57 8.95 6.24
N HIS A 48 15.49 9.91 5.32
CA HIS A 48 15.51 9.69 3.88
C HIS A 48 16.50 10.67 3.25
N ASP A 49 17.37 10.19 2.39
CA ASP A 49 18.31 11.06 1.68
C ASP A 49 17.65 11.58 0.39
N ASP A 50 17.36 12.88 0.36
CA ASP A 50 16.72 13.56 -0.78
C ASP A 50 17.70 14.35 -1.64
N VAL A 51 18.97 14.46 -1.21
CA VAL A 51 19.91 15.41 -1.80
C VAL A 51 21.07 14.78 -2.55
N SER A 52 21.58 13.64 -2.09
CA SER A 52 22.74 12.99 -2.68
C SER A 52 22.54 12.61 -4.15
N THR A 53 23.56 12.83 -4.96
CA THR A 53 23.55 12.57 -6.41
C THR A 53 24.53 11.47 -6.82
N THR A 54 25.27 10.89 -5.86
CA THR A 54 26.15 9.73 -6.09
C THR A 54 25.93 8.68 -5.02
N GLN A 55 26.18 7.41 -5.34
CA GLN A 55 26.03 6.31 -4.40
C GLN A 55 26.92 6.50 -3.16
N SER A 56 28.16 6.92 -3.33
CA SER A 56 29.07 7.17 -2.20
C SER A 56 28.56 8.28 -1.29
N ALA A 57 28.04 9.38 -1.86
CA ALA A 57 27.45 10.46 -1.07
C ALA A 57 26.20 9.98 -0.30
N ASN A 58 25.35 9.20 -0.93
CA ASN A 58 24.15 8.62 -0.29
C ASN A 58 24.51 7.69 0.87
N LEU A 59 25.42 6.74 0.67
CA LEU A 59 25.90 5.85 1.74
C LEU A 59 26.50 6.65 2.91
N ASN A 60 27.34 7.64 2.62
CA ASN A 60 27.91 8.50 3.65
C ASN A 60 26.87 9.34 4.38
N ALA A 61 25.87 9.88 3.67
CA ALA A 61 24.78 10.64 4.27
C ALA A 61 24.00 9.81 5.28
N ILE A 62 23.61 8.59 4.88
CA ILE A 62 22.86 7.65 5.73
C ILE A 62 23.69 7.28 6.97
N VAL A 63 24.91 6.77 6.78
CA VAL A 63 25.78 6.34 7.88
C VAL A 63 26.08 7.50 8.84
N ASN A 64 26.41 8.68 8.33
CA ASN A 64 26.68 9.85 9.14
C ASN A 64 25.45 10.33 9.88
N TRP A 65 24.25 10.26 9.26
CA TRP A 65 23.02 10.62 9.94
C TRP A 65 22.75 9.67 11.12
N HIS A 66 22.82 8.36 10.90
CA HIS A 66 22.67 7.35 11.94
C HIS A 66 23.65 7.58 13.10
N ASN A 67 24.93 7.80 12.78
CA ASN A 67 25.99 7.97 13.79
C ASN A 67 25.85 9.25 14.64
N ARG A 68 25.05 10.24 14.19
CA ARG A 68 24.72 11.43 14.98
C ARG A 68 23.49 11.27 15.89
N GLN A 69 22.72 10.18 15.74
CA GLN A 69 21.55 9.97 16.57
C GLN A 69 21.92 9.33 17.92
N THR A 70 21.14 9.64 18.96
CA THR A 70 21.14 8.90 20.22
C THR A 70 20.24 7.67 20.04
N ARG A 71 20.84 6.52 19.78
CA ARG A 71 20.10 5.27 19.48
C ARG A 71 20.84 4.05 20.01
N ASP A 72 20.11 2.93 20.10
CA ASP A 72 20.61 1.62 20.52
C ASP A 72 20.68 0.64 19.33
N LEU A 73 19.85 0.87 18.28
CA LEU A 73 19.74 0.04 17.09
C LEU A 73 19.62 0.88 15.83
N ASP A 74 20.35 0.47 14.80
CA ASP A 74 20.29 1.01 13.43
C ASP A 74 19.56 0.04 12.50
N ILE A 75 18.61 0.57 11.70
CA ILE A 75 17.85 -0.23 10.72
C ILE A 75 17.89 0.45 9.36
N SER A 76 18.30 -0.29 8.33
CA SER A 76 18.19 0.12 6.93
C SER A 76 17.14 -0.74 6.24
N VAL A 77 16.22 -0.10 5.52
CA VAL A 77 15.16 -0.79 4.77
C VAL A 77 15.48 -0.78 3.30
N HIS A 78 15.49 -1.95 2.70
CA HIS A 78 15.78 -2.24 1.31
C HIS A 78 14.76 -3.20 0.70
N PHE A 79 14.79 -3.31 -0.60
CA PHE A 79 14.13 -4.36 -1.38
C PHE A 79 15.15 -4.99 -2.33
N ASN A 80 15.16 -6.30 -2.38
CA ASN A 80 16.12 -7.07 -3.14
C ASN A 80 15.77 -7.13 -4.65
N ALA A 81 16.74 -7.49 -5.48
CA ALA A 81 16.55 -7.81 -6.88
C ALA A 81 17.50 -8.93 -7.33
N TYR A 82 17.07 -9.72 -8.30
CA TYR A 82 17.92 -10.74 -8.93
C TYR A 82 17.62 -10.88 -10.42
N LYS A 83 16.41 -11.26 -10.78
CA LYS A 83 15.92 -11.35 -12.17
C LYS A 83 14.39 -11.30 -12.18
N THR A 84 13.82 -10.70 -13.21
CA THR A 84 12.37 -10.67 -13.39
C THR A 84 11.78 -12.08 -13.44
N THR A 85 10.81 -12.36 -12.58
CA THR A 85 10.16 -13.66 -12.44
C THR A 85 8.72 -13.51 -11.96
N GLN A 86 7.89 -14.52 -12.27
CA GLN A 86 6.55 -14.65 -11.70
C GLN A 86 6.56 -15.39 -10.35
N ASN A 87 7.65 -16.10 -10.03
CA ASN A 87 7.76 -16.96 -8.87
C ASN A 87 8.18 -16.18 -7.61
N PRO A 88 7.76 -16.61 -6.41
CA PRO A 88 8.16 -15.99 -5.16
C PRO A 88 9.66 -16.16 -4.91
N MET A 89 10.31 -15.11 -4.40
CA MET A 89 11.74 -15.06 -4.06
C MET A 89 11.95 -14.94 -2.54
N GLY A 90 11.11 -14.13 -1.84
CA GLY A 90 11.07 -14.09 -0.39
C GLY A 90 11.76 -12.91 0.27
N THR A 91 11.87 -12.97 1.59
CA THR A 91 12.46 -11.94 2.47
C THR A 91 13.71 -12.42 3.17
N GLU A 92 14.67 -11.52 3.43
CA GLU A 92 15.89 -11.80 4.20
C GLU A 92 16.33 -10.60 5.03
N CYS A 93 17.14 -10.82 6.05
CA CYS A 93 17.68 -9.75 6.87
C CYS A 93 19.20 -9.91 7.02
N LEU A 94 19.93 -8.86 6.68
CA LEU A 94 21.37 -8.84 6.60
C LEU A 94 21.97 -8.28 7.88
N TYR A 95 23.13 -8.82 8.31
CA TYR A 95 23.79 -8.44 9.55
C TYR A 95 25.30 -8.65 9.52
N VAL A 96 26.01 -7.99 10.45
CA VAL A 96 27.38 -8.32 10.83
C VAL A 96 27.42 -8.91 12.24
N THR A 97 26.77 -8.27 13.22
CA THR A 97 26.81 -8.68 14.63
C THR A 97 25.47 -9.16 15.18
N GLN A 98 24.35 -8.85 14.51
CA GLN A 98 22.99 -9.04 15.03
C GLN A 98 22.27 -10.27 14.44
N ALA A 99 22.92 -11.43 14.45
CA ALA A 99 22.38 -12.67 13.84
C ALA A 99 21.00 -13.07 14.37
N ASP A 100 20.79 -12.99 15.68
CA ASP A 100 19.52 -13.39 16.31
C ASP A 100 18.40 -12.41 16.01
N LEU A 101 18.68 -11.12 16.01
CA LEU A 101 17.69 -10.10 15.62
C LEU A 101 17.35 -10.25 14.15
N ALA A 102 18.33 -10.40 13.28
CA ALA A 102 18.14 -10.59 11.84
C ALA A 102 17.29 -11.85 11.54
N ARG A 103 17.51 -12.94 12.29
CA ARG A 103 16.69 -14.16 12.17
C ARG A 103 15.25 -13.90 12.57
N ARG A 104 15.02 -13.23 13.70
CA ARG A 104 13.66 -12.90 14.17
C ARG A 104 12.93 -11.98 13.19
N VAL A 105 13.61 -10.97 12.67
CA VAL A 105 13.03 -10.03 11.68
C VAL A 105 12.66 -10.78 10.40
N ALA A 106 13.57 -11.56 9.79
CA ALA A 106 13.26 -12.32 8.58
C ALA A 106 12.10 -13.31 8.80
N THR A 107 12.04 -13.96 9.97
CA THR A 107 10.95 -14.90 10.30
C THR A 107 9.62 -14.18 10.46
N ALA A 108 9.60 -13.06 11.17
CA ALA A 108 8.37 -12.29 11.39
C ALA A 108 7.84 -11.69 10.10
N GLN A 109 8.71 -11.12 9.25
CA GLN A 109 8.32 -10.57 7.95
C GLN A 109 7.84 -11.66 6.99
N ALA A 110 8.51 -12.82 6.97
CA ALA A 110 8.09 -13.96 6.15
C ALA A 110 6.68 -14.44 6.53
N ALA A 111 6.41 -14.57 7.84
CA ALA A 111 5.10 -14.96 8.32
C ALA A 111 4.02 -13.90 7.99
N ALA A 112 4.31 -12.62 8.26
CA ALA A 112 3.37 -11.53 8.05
C ALA A 112 3.06 -11.27 6.58
N GLY A 113 4.09 -11.32 5.71
CA GLY A 113 3.98 -11.10 4.27
C GLY A 113 3.66 -12.36 3.46
N ARG A 114 3.62 -13.52 4.10
CA ARG A 114 3.53 -14.85 3.43
C ARG A 114 4.65 -15.10 2.44
N PHE A 115 5.81 -14.52 2.71
CA PHE A 115 7.02 -14.67 1.88
C PHE A 115 7.75 -15.98 2.16
N ILE A 116 8.58 -16.41 1.20
CA ILE A 116 9.61 -17.41 1.48
C ILE A 116 10.58 -16.81 2.50
N ASN A 117 10.82 -17.51 3.61
CA ASN A 117 11.81 -17.11 4.61
C ASN A 117 13.21 -17.52 4.15
N ARG A 118 14.00 -16.55 3.67
CA ARG A 118 15.41 -16.77 3.28
C ARG A 118 16.37 -16.67 4.48
N GLY A 119 15.85 -16.22 5.63
CA GLY A 119 16.58 -16.14 6.89
C GLY A 119 17.60 -15.01 6.98
N PRO A 120 18.42 -15.04 8.04
CA PRO A 120 19.49 -14.07 8.25
C PRO A 120 20.66 -14.32 7.30
N LYS A 121 21.33 -13.25 6.82
CA LYS A 121 22.52 -13.33 5.96
C LYS A 121 23.65 -12.51 6.55
N TYR A 122 24.79 -13.14 6.80
CA TYR A 122 26.01 -12.44 7.18
C TYR A 122 26.58 -11.69 5.97
N ARG A 123 26.81 -10.37 6.11
CA ARG A 123 27.31 -9.49 5.05
C ARG A 123 28.29 -8.47 5.62
N SER A 124 29.58 -8.75 5.51
CA SER A 124 30.66 -7.87 6.00
C SER A 124 31.14 -6.83 4.98
N ASP A 125 30.50 -6.75 3.82
CA ASP A 125 30.86 -5.87 2.70
C ASP A 125 29.94 -4.65 2.55
N LEU A 126 28.86 -4.57 3.34
CA LEU A 126 27.87 -3.50 3.22
C LEU A 126 28.26 -2.27 4.06
N ALA A 127 28.32 -1.11 3.40
CA ALA A 127 28.73 0.15 4.00
C ALA A 127 27.89 0.54 5.24
N PHE A 128 26.57 0.33 5.20
CA PHE A 128 25.69 0.60 6.32
C PHE A 128 26.03 -0.23 7.56
N LEU A 129 26.15 -1.55 7.39
CA LEU A 129 26.37 -2.48 8.49
C LEU A 129 27.76 -2.33 9.13
N ASN A 130 28.75 -1.84 8.38
CA ASN A 130 30.13 -1.62 8.87
C ASN A 130 30.39 -0.19 9.31
N GLY A 131 29.68 0.78 8.73
CA GLY A 131 29.90 2.19 8.99
C GLY A 131 29.13 2.76 10.18
N THR A 132 28.02 2.12 10.58
CA THR A 132 27.28 2.51 11.78
C THR A 132 27.98 1.99 13.03
N ASN A 133 28.04 2.83 14.09
CA ASN A 133 28.75 2.53 15.33
C ASN A 133 27.88 1.92 16.45
N LYS A 134 26.67 1.51 16.11
CA LYS A 134 25.72 0.77 16.97
C LYS A 134 25.31 -0.55 16.31
N PRO A 135 24.70 -1.48 17.06
CA PRO A 135 24.08 -2.66 16.48
C PRO A 135 23.21 -2.31 15.28
N ALA A 136 23.41 -3.02 14.16
CA ALA A 136 22.74 -2.70 12.90
C ALA A 136 22.19 -3.94 12.20
N ILE A 137 21.04 -3.80 11.55
CA ILE A 137 20.47 -4.73 10.61
C ILE A 137 20.07 -4.01 9.33
N LEU A 138 20.07 -4.73 8.20
CA LEU A 138 19.52 -4.30 6.93
C LEU A 138 18.49 -5.32 6.49
N THR A 139 17.25 -4.90 6.33
CA THR A 139 16.17 -5.80 5.92
C THR A 139 15.86 -5.64 4.44
N GLU A 140 15.83 -6.75 3.73
CA GLU A 140 15.35 -6.89 2.37
C GLU A 140 13.91 -7.41 2.44
N ILE A 141 12.94 -6.49 2.32
CA ILE A 141 11.51 -6.80 2.54
C ILE A 141 11.03 -7.91 1.62
N CYS A 142 11.29 -7.78 0.31
CA CYS A 142 11.03 -8.78 -0.71
C CYS A 142 11.79 -8.42 -1.99
N PHE A 143 11.60 -9.17 -3.08
CA PHE A 143 12.25 -8.89 -4.37
C PHE A 143 11.35 -8.00 -5.25
N VAL A 144 11.87 -6.85 -5.68
CA VAL A 144 11.13 -5.92 -6.56
C VAL A 144 10.80 -6.51 -7.92
N ASP A 145 11.61 -7.44 -8.41
CA ASP A 145 11.52 -8.08 -9.72
C ASP A 145 10.82 -9.46 -9.70
N SER A 146 10.23 -9.82 -8.54
CA SER A 146 9.34 -10.96 -8.36
C SER A 146 7.88 -10.49 -8.32
N ARG A 147 7.07 -10.92 -9.29
CA ARG A 147 5.64 -10.59 -9.33
C ARG A 147 4.91 -11.12 -8.09
N ALA A 148 5.16 -12.37 -7.73
CA ALA A 148 4.53 -12.98 -6.57
C ALA A 148 4.88 -12.25 -5.26
N ASP A 149 6.15 -11.84 -5.07
CA ASP A 149 6.54 -11.07 -3.89
C ASP A 149 5.88 -9.68 -3.87
N ALA A 150 5.82 -9.00 -5.01
CA ALA A 150 5.20 -7.68 -5.13
C ALA A 150 3.71 -7.73 -4.78
N ASP A 151 2.98 -8.73 -5.27
CA ASP A 151 1.56 -8.94 -4.96
C ASP A 151 1.35 -9.26 -3.47
N LEU A 152 2.17 -10.14 -2.90
CA LEU A 152 2.13 -10.48 -1.47
C LEU A 152 2.47 -9.26 -0.59
N TYR A 153 3.49 -8.49 -0.94
CA TYR A 153 3.86 -7.27 -0.22
C TYR A 153 2.73 -6.25 -0.23
N THR A 154 2.14 -6.00 -1.39
CA THR A 154 1.04 -5.05 -1.54
C THR A 154 -0.17 -5.45 -0.69
N ALA A 155 -0.53 -6.74 -0.72
CA ALA A 155 -1.66 -7.27 0.04
C ALA A 155 -1.41 -7.30 1.57
N ASN A 156 -0.16 -7.40 2.02
CA ASN A 156 0.19 -7.59 3.43
C ASN A 156 1.05 -6.45 3.99
N PHE A 157 1.05 -5.28 3.38
CA PHE A 157 1.92 -4.15 3.72
C PHE A 157 1.90 -3.79 5.22
N GLU A 158 0.71 -3.61 5.79
CA GLU A 158 0.53 -3.27 7.21
C GLU A 158 1.09 -4.36 8.14
N ALA A 159 0.83 -5.62 7.82
CA ALA A 159 1.31 -6.75 8.61
C ALA A 159 2.85 -6.85 8.56
N VAL A 160 3.47 -6.61 7.41
CA VAL A 160 4.93 -6.61 7.22
C VAL A 160 5.57 -5.46 8.02
N CYS A 161 5.01 -4.25 7.93
CA CYS A 161 5.47 -3.10 8.72
C CYS A 161 5.35 -3.34 10.22
N LYS A 162 4.20 -3.88 10.67
CA LYS A 162 3.96 -4.25 12.07
C LYS A 162 4.97 -5.29 12.55
N ALA A 163 5.22 -6.34 11.77
CA ALA A 163 6.19 -7.38 12.11
C ALA A 163 7.60 -6.82 12.30
N LEU A 164 8.04 -5.88 11.43
CA LEU A 164 9.31 -5.19 11.59
C LEU A 164 9.34 -4.34 12.85
N ALA A 165 8.31 -3.52 13.07
CA ALA A 165 8.22 -2.61 14.20
C ALA A 165 8.23 -3.36 15.56
N GLU A 166 7.40 -4.38 15.70
CA GLU A 166 7.30 -5.17 16.95
C GLU A 166 8.57 -5.96 17.23
N THR A 167 9.13 -6.62 16.19
CA THR A 167 10.33 -7.46 16.36
C THR A 167 11.54 -6.62 16.74
N THR A 168 11.68 -5.43 16.21
CA THR A 168 12.84 -4.56 16.46
C THR A 168 12.69 -3.76 17.75
N SER A 169 11.48 -3.40 18.14
CA SER A 169 11.23 -2.66 19.40
C SER A 169 11.10 -3.57 20.62
N GLY A 170 10.70 -4.82 20.42
CA GLY A 170 10.30 -5.73 21.49
C GLY A 170 8.98 -5.33 22.16
N ARG A 171 8.22 -4.43 21.55
CA ARG A 171 6.89 -4.00 22.00
C ARG A 171 5.83 -4.50 21.02
N THR A 172 4.63 -4.72 21.51
CA THR A 172 3.48 -5.11 20.68
C THR A 172 2.63 -3.88 20.42
N LEU A 173 2.26 -3.67 19.16
CA LEU A 173 1.28 -2.67 18.79
C LEU A 173 -0.07 -3.16 19.32
N ALA A 174 -0.65 -2.40 20.25
CA ALA A 174 -1.97 -2.74 20.76
C ALA A 174 -2.94 -2.92 19.59
N PRO A 175 -3.79 -3.97 19.61
CA PRO A 175 -4.91 -4.00 18.66
C PRO A 175 -5.68 -2.68 18.83
N PRO A 176 -6.34 -2.18 17.79
CA PRO A 176 -7.33 -1.13 18.01
C PRO A 176 -8.21 -1.59 19.16
N THR A 177 -8.25 -0.83 20.25
CA THR A 177 -9.08 -1.17 21.40
C THR A 177 -10.52 -1.20 20.90
N GLU A 178 -11.10 -2.40 20.75
CA GLU A 178 -12.55 -2.52 20.77
C GLU A 178 -12.99 -1.96 22.13
N PRO A 179 -13.98 -1.07 22.15
CA PRO A 179 -14.52 -0.61 23.43
C PRO A 179 -14.98 -1.82 24.24
N PRO A 180 -14.74 -1.85 25.57
CA PRO A 180 -15.18 -2.95 26.42
C PRO A 180 -16.69 -3.12 26.28
N VAL A 181 -17.15 -4.33 25.97
CA VAL A 181 -18.56 -4.69 26.04
C VAL A 181 -18.91 -4.77 27.53
N GLU A 182 -19.41 -3.67 28.10
CA GLU A 182 -20.01 -3.69 29.42
C GLU A 182 -21.39 -4.34 29.39
N PRO A 183 -21.76 -5.14 30.44
CA PRO A 183 -23.13 -5.62 30.56
C PRO A 183 -24.07 -4.44 30.84
N PRO A 184 -25.34 -4.51 30.47
CA PRO A 184 -26.25 -3.37 30.42
C PRO A 184 -26.58 -2.85 31.83
N THR A 185 -26.11 -1.65 32.16
CA THR A 185 -26.58 -0.82 33.26
C THR A 185 -26.82 0.60 32.78
N GLU A 186 -27.88 1.23 33.28
CA GLU A 186 -28.45 2.52 32.88
C GLU A 186 -27.43 3.69 32.80
N PRO A 187 -27.71 4.75 32.04
CA PRO A 187 -26.71 5.66 31.51
C PRO A 187 -26.24 6.73 32.49
N PRO A 188 -24.93 6.88 32.68
CA PRO A 188 -24.32 8.14 33.04
C PRO A 188 -23.56 8.76 31.90
N THR A 189 -23.60 10.07 31.84
CA THR A 189 -22.95 11.02 30.94
C THR A 189 -21.49 10.69 30.64
N GLU A 190 -21.19 10.58 29.36
CA GLU A 190 -19.92 10.28 28.72
C GLU A 190 -18.89 11.42 28.83
N PRO A 191 -17.60 11.16 29.17
CA PRO A 191 -16.51 12.11 28.94
C PRO A 191 -16.04 12.04 27.46
N PRO A 192 -15.59 13.13 26.83
CA PRO A 192 -15.34 13.21 25.39
C PRO A 192 -14.19 12.29 24.96
N GLU A 193 -14.45 11.43 23.95
CA GLU A 193 -13.47 10.72 23.14
C GLU A 193 -12.49 11.69 22.45
N PRO A 194 -11.23 11.30 22.20
CA PRO A 194 -10.37 12.09 21.34
C PRO A 194 -11.00 12.12 19.93
N GLU A 195 -11.38 13.30 19.48
CA GLU A 195 -12.05 13.56 18.22
C GLU A 195 -11.21 13.01 17.05
N VAL A 196 -11.58 11.86 16.51
CA VAL A 196 -11.29 11.51 15.13
C VAL A 196 -11.97 12.62 14.29
N PRO A 197 -11.28 13.29 13.35
CA PRO A 197 -11.91 14.32 12.56
C PRO A 197 -13.14 13.73 11.87
N VAL A 198 -14.33 14.05 12.38
CA VAL A 198 -15.60 13.60 11.82
C VAL A 198 -15.89 14.49 10.62
N PHE A 199 -15.46 14.05 9.45
CA PHE A 199 -15.89 14.69 8.20
C PHE A 199 -17.35 14.34 7.95
N PRO A 200 -18.18 15.30 7.54
CA PRO A 200 -19.55 15.00 7.16
C PRO A 200 -19.55 13.99 6.01
N VAL A 201 -20.40 12.97 6.12
CA VAL A 201 -20.54 11.97 5.06
C VAL A 201 -21.26 12.58 3.86
N LEU A 202 -20.59 12.61 2.71
CA LEU A 202 -21.17 13.00 1.43
C LEU A 202 -21.86 11.78 0.81
N THR A 203 -23.15 11.93 0.47
CA THR A 203 -23.89 10.92 -0.29
C THR A 203 -24.43 11.56 -1.56
N LEU A 204 -24.14 10.95 -2.71
CA LEU A 204 -24.60 11.36 -4.03
C LEU A 204 -25.34 10.20 -4.70
N ALA A 205 -26.38 10.50 -5.45
CA ALA A 205 -27.05 9.53 -6.32
C ALA A 205 -27.36 10.18 -7.67
N GLY A 206 -27.06 9.49 -8.77
CA GLY A 206 -27.29 10.01 -10.10
C GLY A 206 -26.49 9.30 -11.17
N LYS A 207 -26.46 9.91 -12.36
CA LYS A 207 -25.77 9.35 -13.53
C LYS A 207 -24.24 9.38 -13.38
N VAL A 208 -23.60 8.39 -13.97
CA VAL A 208 -22.14 8.23 -14.01
C VAL A 208 -21.59 8.33 -15.43
N SER A 209 -20.33 8.73 -15.60
CA SER A 209 -19.52 8.42 -16.77
C SER A 209 -18.14 7.91 -16.34
N TRP A 210 -17.26 7.71 -17.30
CA TRP A 210 -15.87 7.38 -17.02
C TRP A 210 -14.93 8.48 -17.51
N PHE A 211 -13.72 8.54 -16.95
CA PHE A 211 -12.70 9.49 -17.35
C PHE A 211 -11.30 8.92 -17.10
N GLY A 212 -10.31 9.51 -17.76
CA GLY A 212 -8.91 9.27 -17.54
C GLY A 212 -8.38 7.99 -18.19
N GLY A 213 -7.07 7.87 -18.17
CA GLY A 213 -6.36 6.78 -18.84
C GLY A 213 -6.01 7.06 -20.31
N PRO A 214 -5.18 6.20 -20.93
CA PRO A 214 -4.64 6.40 -22.28
C PRO A 214 -5.70 6.52 -23.37
N GLU A 215 -6.80 5.78 -23.22
CA GLU A 215 -7.87 5.68 -24.20
C GLU A 215 -8.92 6.80 -24.10
N ASP A 216 -8.84 7.64 -23.07
CA ASP A 216 -9.77 8.76 -22.92
C ASP A 216 -9.45 9.89 -23.88
N MET A 217 -10.16 9.88 -25.03
CA MET A 217 -10.04 10.93 -26.04
C MET A 217 -10.76 12.23 -25.65
N GLY A 218 -11.52 12.23 -24.55
CA GLY A 218 -12.18 13.42 -24.00
C GLY A 218 -11.26 14.36 -23.25
N VAL A 219 -10.08 13.87 -22.80
CA VAL A 219 -9.06 14.68 -22.13
C VAL A 219 -7.89 14.96 -23.05
N THR A 220 -7.29 16.15 -22.94
CA THR A 220 -6.12 16.52 -23.75
C THR A 220 -4.85 15.81 -23.23
N PRO A 221 -3.82 15.62 -24.07
CA PRO A 221 -2.56 15.00 -23.62
C PRO A 221 -1.83 15.74 -22.51
N SER A 222 -2.12 17.04 -22.29
CA SER A 222 -1.51 17.87 -21.25
C SER A 222 -2.43 18.12 -20.07
N GLU A 223 -3.62 17.51 -20.03
CA GLU A 223 -4.61 17.74 -19.00
C GLU A 223 -4.16 17.17 -17.64
N GLY A 224 -4.21 18.05 -16.62
CA GLY A 224 -3.89 17.70 -15.24
C GLY A 224 -5.07 17.16 -14.47
N LEU A 225 -4.91 17.01 -13.16
CA LEU A 225 -5.95 16.67 -12.20
C LEU A 225 -6.12 17.86 -11.23
N ALA A 226 -7.31 17.99 -10.64
CA ALA A 226 -7.67 19.20 -9.87
C ALA A 226 -6.95 19.32 -8.51
N PHE A 227 -6.43 18.22 -7.95
CA PHE A 227 -5.79 18.23 -6.63
C PHE A 227 -4.60 17.27 -6.52
N ILE A 228 -4.21 16.60 -7.60
CA ILE A 228 -2.99 15.82 -7.71
C ILE A 228 -2.11 16.52 -8.73
N PHE A 229 -0.96 17.04 -8.29
CA PHE A 229 -0.11 17.89 -9.12
C PHE A 229 1.13 17.15 -9.64
N SER A 230 1.42 15.98 -9.05
CA SER A 230 2.53 15.13 -9.50
C SER A 230 2.20 13.65 -9.33
N TYR A 231 2.93 12.81 -10.08
CA TYR A 231 2.86 11.36 -9.95
C TYR A 231 3.20 10.88 -8.51
N GLU A 232 4.12 11.56 -7.87
CA GLU A 232 4.64 11.19 -6.55
C GLU A 232 3.62 11.40 -5.41
N GLU A 233 2.63 12.25 -5.61
CA GLU A 233 1.57 12.50 -4.61
C GLU A 233 0.60 11.32 -4.49
N ALA A 234 0.30 10.61 -5.61
CA ALA A 234 -0.62 9.49 -5.62
C ALA A 234 -0.20 8.42 -6.65
N PRO A 235 1.00 7.83 -6.53
CA PRO A 235 1.55 6.92 -7.54
C PRO A 235 0.68 5.67 -7.77
N TYR A 236 -0.14 5.30 -6.80
CA TYR A 236 -1.08 4.18 -6.87
C TYR A 236 -2.23 4.37 -7.87
N LEU A 237 -2.43 5.59 -8.39
CA LEU A 237 -3.48 5.90 -9.37
C LEU A 237 -2.98 5.80 -10.83
N PHE A 238 -1.69 5.70 -11.05
CA PHE A 238 -1.11 5.90 -12.37
C PHE A 238 -0.48 4.65 -12.95
N LEU A 239 -0.52 4.52 -14.27
CA LEU A 239 0.25 3.53 -15.01
C LEU A 239 1.75 3.68 -14.70
N GLN A 240 2.43 2.56 -14.51
CA GLN A 240 3.88 2.56 -14.30
C GLN A 240 4.64 3.01 -15.56
N ALA A 241 4.21 2.54 -16.74
CA ALA A 241 4.71 3.01 -18.02
C ALA A 241 3.75 4.05 -18.59
N GLN A 242 4.21 5.28 -18.67
CA GLN A 242 3.38 6.39 -19.13
C GLN A 242 3.21 6.38 -20.66
N PRO A 243 2.01 6.70 -21.17
CA PRO A 243 1.77 6.76 -22.61
C PRO A 243 2.69 7.78 -23.31
N PRO A 244 3.29 7.47 -24.48
CA PRO A 244 4.13 8.39 -25.19
C PRO A 244 3.40 9.71 -25.54
N GLY A 245 4.09 10.84 -25.36
CA GLY A 245 3.57 12.17 -25.72
C GLY A 245 2.54 12.75 -24.75
N THR A 246 2.26 12.08 -23.61
CA THR A 246 1.40 12.65 -22.55
C THR A 246 2.24 13.37 -21.50
N THR A 247 1.90 14.62 -21.21
CA THR A 247 2.52 15.45 -20.16
C THR A 247 1.60 15.70 -18.98
N GLY A 248 0.29 15.60 -19.22
CA GLY A 248 -0.73 15.74 -18.18
C GLY A 248 -1.01 14.45 -17.42
N LEU A 249 -1.62 14.55 -16.25
CA LEU A 249 -1.85 13.41 -15.37
C LEU A 249 -3.13 12.63 -15.73
N ALA A 250 -4.15 13.28 -16.31
CA ALA A 250 -5.43 12.63 -16.57
C ALA A 250 -5.32 11.39 -17.48
N ARG A 251 -4.56 11.47 -18.58
CA ARG A 251 -4.31 10.33 -19.48
C ARG A 251 -3.32 9.31 -18.94
N ARG A 252 -2.65 9.64 -17.85
CA ARG A 252 -1.67 8.77 -17.20
C ARG A 252 -2.29 7.91 -16.10
N LEU A 253 -3.54 8.14 -15.72
CA LEU A 253 -4.28 7.30 -14.78
C LEU A 253 -4.36 5.87 -15.29
N ASP A 254 -4.27 4.91 -14.37
CA ASP A 254 -4.43 3.48 -14.69
C ASP A 254 -5.94 3.14 -14.67
N PRO A 255 -6.55 2.84 -15.82
CA PRO A 255 -7.97 2.53 -15.87
C PRO A 255 -8.36 1.25 -15.11
N ALA A 256 -7.40 0.40 -14.74
CA ALA A 256 -7.63 -0.79 -13.93
C ALA A 256 -7.75 -0.48 -12.42
N VAL A 257 -7.28 0.68 -11.98
CA VAL A 257 -7.43 1.15 -10.60
C VAL A 257 -8.81 1.77 -10.42
N ASN A 258 -9.49 1.44 -9.32
CA ASN A 258 -10.76 2.06 -8.97
C ASN A 258 -10.54 3.49 -8.47
N TYR A 259 -10.87 4.47 -9.28
CA TYR A 259 -10.84 5.89 -8.90
C TYR A 259 -12.10 6.61 -9.35
N LEU A 260 -12.33 7.80 -8.78
CA LEU A 260 -13.47 8.64 -9.14
C LEU A 260 -13.16 10.14 -9.08
N ALA A 261 -13.92 10.91 -9.84
CA ALA A 261 -14.06 12.36 -9.74
C ALA A 261 -15.47 12.69 -9.29
N ILE A 262 -15.59 13.53 -8.28
CA ILE A 262 -16.84 14.18 -7.89
C ILE A 262 -16.57 15.68 -7.64
N ARG A 263 -17.62 16.47 -7.55
CA ARG A 263 -17.49 17.91 -7.26
C ARG A 263 -17.24 18.12 -5.76
N TRP A 264 -15.97 17.94 -5.35
CA TRP A 264 -15.55 18.09 -3.96
C TRP A 264 -15.74 19.52 -3.45
N ASP A 265 -16.28 19.67 -2.26
CA ASP A 265 -16.16 20.90 -1.51
C ASP A 265 -14.83 20.92 -0.75
N TYR A 266 -13.85 21.66 -1.28
CA TYR A 266 -12.51 21.74 -0.69
C TYR A 266 -12.46 22.47 0.67
N ALA A 267 -13.52 23.14 1.08
CA ALA A 267 -13.64 23.68 2.44
C ALA A 267 -13.94 22.58 3.46
N VAL A 268 -14.56 21.49 3.03
CA VAL A 268 -14.90 20.33 3.84
C VAL A 268 -13.84 19.22 3.67
N TYR A 269 -13.50 18.90 2.43
CA TYR A 269 -12.55 17.83 2.08
C TYR A 269 -11.30 18.45 1.46
N SER A 270 -10.25 18.65 2.25
CA SER A 270 -9.03 19.31 1.75
C SER A 270 -8.38 18.52 0.62
N LYS A 271 -7.74 19.19 -0.34
CA LYS A 271 -7.01 18.56 -1.44
C LYS A 271 -5.97 17.55 -0.95
N LYS A 272 -5.27 17.87 0.16
CA LYS A 272 -4.30 16.97 0.79
C LYS A 272 -4.96 15.69 1.30
N MET A 273 -6.13 15.78 1.92
CA MET A 273 -6.90 14.62 2.37
C MET A 273 -7.32 13.73 1.19
N LEU A 274 -7.84 14.34 0.11
CA LEU A 274 -8.30 13.61 -1.07
C LEU A 274 -7.16 12.89 -1.80
N ALA A 275 -5.96 13.47 -1.83
CA ALA A 275 -4.77 12.88 -2.46
C ALA A 275 -4.01 11.90 -1.56
N SER A 276 -4.36 11.77 -0.26
CA SER A 276 -3.59 10.96 0.70
C SER A 276 -3.67 9.45 0.45
N GLY A 277 -4.73 8.98 -0.21
CA GLY A 277 -5.02 7.55 -0.35
C GLY A 277 -5.60 6.89 0.91
N GLU A 278 -5.76 7.65 2.01
CA GLU A 278 -6.33 7.15 3.26
C GLU A 278 -7.85 7.06 3.24
N TYR A 279 -8.48 7.92 2.43
CA TYR A 279 -9.94 8.02 2.34
C TYR A 279 -10.42 7.55 0.97
N MET A 280 -11.39 6.68 0.97
CA MET A 280 -12.00 6.14 -0.24
C MET A 280 -13.48 6.43 -0.29
N ALA A 281 -14.03 6.48 -1.49
CA ALA A 281 -15.47 6.48 -1.70
C ALA A 281 -15.97 5.05 -1.96
N LYS A 282 -17.18 4.75 -1.51
CA LYS A 282 -17.91 3.56 -1.92
C LYS A 282 -18.83 3.94 -3.08
N VAL A 283 -18.68 3.24 -4.20
CA VAL A 283 -19.50 3.39 -5.40
C VAL A 283 -20.37 2.14 -5.54
N ARG A 284 -21.68 2.30 -5.50
CA ARG A 284 -22.68 1.24 -5.66
C ARG A 284 -23.47 1.45 -6.95
N ALA A 285 -23.65 0.38 -7.70
CA ALA A 285 -24.54 0.36 -8.89
C ALA A 285 -25.87 -0.30 -8.53
N PRO A 286 -26.99 0.45 -8.37
CA PRO A 286 -28.28 -0.15 -8.02
C PRO A 286 -28.77 -1.21 -9.01
N LYS A 287 -28.45 -1.04 -10.31
CA LYS A 287 -28.82 -1.95 -11.41
C LYS A 287 -28.28 -3.38 -11.22
N THR A 288 -27.07 -3.52 -10.69
CA THR A 288 -26.39 -4.81 -10.53
C THR A 288 -26.27 -5.25 -9.08
N GLY A 289 -26.52 -4.35 -8.14
CA GLY A 289 -26.30 -4.54 -6.71
C GLY A 289 -24.83 -4.55 -6.28
N LYS A 290 -23.87 -4.44 -7.22
CA LYS A 290 -22.43 -4.43 -6.93
C LYS A 290 -21.99 -3.12 -6.32
N GLU A 291 -21.01 -3.19 -5.43
CA GLU A 291 -20.35 -2.02 -4.85
C GLU A 291 -18.83 -2.24 -4.71
N PHE A 292 -18.07 -1.16 -4.89
CA PHE A 292 -16.61 -1.19 -4.79
C PHE A 292 -16.09 0.12 -4.19
N MET A 293 -14.92 0.05 -3.58
CA MET A 293 -14.19 1.22 -3.09
C MET A 293 -13.40 1.86 -4.23
N ALA A 294 -13.34 3.19 -4.24
CA ALA A 294 -12.63 3.96 -5.25
C ALA A 294 -11.91 5.16 -4.61
N TYR A 295 -10.71 5.45 -5.11
CA TYR A 295 -9.91 6.58 -4.65
C TYR A 295 -10.39 7.90 -5.27
N PRO A 296 -10.43 9.00 -4.50
CA PRO A 296 -10.54 10.34 -5.09
C PRO A 296 -9.37 10.59 -6.05
N ALA A 297 -9.63 11.04 -7.27
CA ALA A 297 -8.59 11.32 -8.26
C ALA A 297 -8.71 12.70 -8.89
N ASP A 298 -9.94 13.22 -9.07
CA ASP A 298 -10.14 14.48 -9.74
C ASP A 298 -11.42 15.18 -9.26
N TRP A 299 -11.62 16.41 -9.73
CA TRP A 299 -12.85 17.19 -9.53
C TRP A 299 -13.69 17.23 -10.81
N GLY A 300 -14.89 16.76 -10.75
CA GLY A 300 -15.83 16.68 -11.88
C GLY A 300 -17.06 15.83 -11.53
N PRO A 301 -17.86 15.47 -12.50
CA PRO A 301 -18.01 16.02 -13.85
C PRO A 301 -18.56 17.46 -13.88
N ASN A 302 -18.47 18.11 -15.06
CA ASN A 302 -19.12 19.42 -15.25
C ASN A 302 -20.62 19.34 -14.95
N GLN A 303 -21.15 20.34 -14.24
CA GLN A 303 -22.55 20.37 -13.82
C GLN A 303 -23.54 20.23 -14.98
N ASN A 304 -23.20 20.76 -16.17
CA ASN A 304 -24.05 20.71 -17.36
C ASN A 304 -24.23 19.29 -17.94
N THR A 305 -23.47 18.31 -17.49
CA THR A 305 -23.58 16.89 -17.94
C THR A 305 -24.77 16.18 -17.29
N GLY A 306 -25.30 16.69 -16.19
CA GLY A 306 -26.32 16.02 -15.37
C GLY A 306 -25.81 14.78 -14.63
N ARG A 307 -24.47 14.55 -14.62
CA ARG A 307 -23.82 13.44 -13.94
C ARG A 307 -23.33 13.85 -12.54
N VAL A 308 -23.26 12.89 -11.62
CA VAL A 308 -22.82 13.13 -10.24
C VAL A 308 -21.39 12.75 -10.03
N CYS A 309 -20.86 11.77 -10.77
CA CYS A 309 -19.45 11.38 -10.73
C CYS A 309 -18.98 10.84 -12.08
N ASP A 310 -17.66 10.83 -12.25
CA ASP A 310 -16.95 10.09 -13.28
C ASP A 310 -16.04 9.06 -12.57
N ILE A 311 -15.95 7.85 -13.09
CA ILE A 311 -15.17 6.74 -12.50
C ILE A 311 -14.16 6.20 -13.50
N SER A 312 -13.21 5.34 -13.06
CA SER A 312 -12.33 4.65 -13.99
C SER A 312 -13.11 3.70 -14.90
N GLN A 313 -12.60 3.45 -16.11
CA GLN A 313 -13.23 2.51 -17.05
C GLN A 313 -13.33 1.11 -16.42
N GLY A 314 -12.26 0.64 -15.76
CA GLY A 314 -12.26 -0.67 -15.09
C GLY A 314 -13.30 -0.79 -13.98
N LEU A 315 -13.55 0.28 -13.22
CA LEU A 315 -14.62 0.29 -12.22
C LEU A 315 -16.01 0.23 -12.87
N LEU A 316 -16.20 0.98 -13.98
CA LEU A 316 -17.46 0.92 -14.74
C LEU A 316 -17.76 -0.51 -15.21
N ASP A 317 -16.73 -1.18 -15.77
CA ASP A 317 -16.82 -2.55 -16.27
C ASP A 317 -17.08 -3.57 -15.13
N THR A 318 -16.37 -3.41 -14.01
CA THR A 318 -16.51 -4.29 -12.84
C THR A 318 -17.89 -4.17 -12.17
N LEU A 319 -18.43 -2.95 -12.12
CA LEU A 319 -19.80 -2.68 -11.68
C LEU A 319 -20.85 -3.29 -12.65
N GLY A 320 -20.49 -3.56 -13.91
CA GLY A 320 -21.36 -4.06 -14.94
C GLY A 320 -22.39 -3.03 -15.43
N ILE A 321 -21.97 -1.78 -15.51
CA ILE A 321 -22.78 -0.63 -15.90
C ILE A 321 -22.11 0.11 -17.06
N GLN A 322 -22.83 1.07 -17.63
CA GLN A 322 -22.35 1.92 -18.72
C GLN A 322 -22.60 3.40 -18.41
N THR A 323 -22.01 4.26 -19.24
CA THR A 323 -22.23 5.71 -19.17
C THR A 323 -23.73 6.04 -19.10
N ASP A 324 -24.10 6.98 -18.22
CA ASP A 324 -25.44 7.42 -17.89
C ASP A 324 -26.32 6.42 -17.09
N ASP A 325 -25.79 5.25 -16.69
CA ASP A 325 -26.40 4.42 -15.66
C ASP A 325 -26.35 5.13 -14.28
N GLN A 326 -27.21 4.70 -13.35
CA GLN A 326 -27.31 5.26 -12.01
C GLN A 326 -26.28 4.64 -11.07
N VAL A 327 -25.66 5.47 -10.24
CA VAL A 327 -24.80 5.07 -9.13
C VAL A 327 -25.16 5.82 -7.86
N GLU A 328 -24.79 5.23 -6.74
CA GLU A 328 -24.78 5.83 -5.40
C GLU A 328 -23.32 5.91 -4.93
N VAL A 329 -22.91 7.09 -4.48
CA VAL A 329 -21.55 7.35 -3.98
C VAL A 329 -21.61 7.81 -2.54
N THR A 330 -20.84 7.20 -1.66
CA THR A 330 -20.69 7.61 -0.25
C THR A 330 -19.21 7.90 0.03
N PHE A 331 -18.91 9.06 0.63
CA PHE A 331 -17.54 9.47 0.99
C PHE A 331 -17.51 10.29 2.30
N PRO A 332 -16.54 10.13 3.19
CA PRO A 332 -15.65 8.98 3.22
C PRO A 332 -16.43 7.71 3.58
N ALA A 333 -16.13 6.62 2.92
CA ALA A 333 -16.60 5.33 3.34
C ALA A 333 -15.54 4.73 4.26
N THR A 334 -15.91 4.41 5.48
CA THR A 334 -15.13 3.47 6.27
C THR A 334 -15.19 2.13 5.55
N ALA A 335 -14.06 1.50 5.34
CA ALA A 335 -14.06 0.09 4.95
C ALA A 335 -14.94 -0.62 5.99
N GLY A 336 -16.11 -1.09 5.58
CA GLY A 336 -16.87 -2.02 6.38
C GLY A 336 -15.97 -3.22 6.69
N PRO A 337 -16.30 -4.05 7.72
CA PRO A 337 -15.55 -5.28 7.94
C PRO A 337 -15.45 -5.98 6.58
N ALA A 338 -14.23 -6.42 6.24
CA ALA A 338 -13.99 -7.18 5.02
C ALA A 338 -15.08 -8.25 4.95
N PRO A 339 -15.72 -8.49 3.78
CA PRO A 339 -16.68 -9.58 3.67
C PRO A 339 -16.00 -10.81 4.25
N GLU A 340 -16.68 -11.47 5.19
CA GLU A 340 -16.19 -12.75 5.72
C GLU A 340 -15.85 -13.62 4.51
N PRO A 341 -14.68 -14.28 4.52
CA PRO A 341 -14.37 -15.23 3.47
C PRO A 341 -15.56 -16.20 3.42
N PRO A 342 -16.03 -16.60 2.21
CA PRO A 342 -17.14 -17.52 2.10
C PRO A 342 -16.87 -18.68 3.04
N ASP A 343 -17.85 -19.02 3.85
CA ASP A 343 -17.76 -20.13 4.81
C ASP A 343 -17.34 -21.40 4.05
N VAL A 344 -16.05 -21.73 4.15
CA VAL A 344 -15.48 -22.94 3.52
C VAL A 344 -15.77 -24.20 4.34
N THR A 345 -16.83 -24.18 5.16
CA THR A 345 -17.31 -25.40 5.85
C THR A 345 -18.01 -26.37 4.91
N ASP A 346 -18.34 -25.97 3.68
CA ASP A 346 -18.75 -26.87 2.59
C ASP A 346 -17.56 -27.26 1.69
N VAL A 347 -16.44 -27.65 2.28
CA VAL A 347 -15.47 -28.48 1.57
C VAL A 347 -16.11 -29.86 1.44
N ALA A 348 -16.76 -30.10 0.31
CA ALA A 348 -17.14 -31.43 -0.07
C ALA A 348 -15.89 -32.31 0.02
N ARG A 349 -15.86 -33.19 1.01
CA ARG A 349 -14.81 -34.18 1.16
C ARG A 349 -14.87 -35.07 -0.04
N ILE A 350 -14.00 -34.87 -1.02
CA ILE A 350 -13.86 -35.74 -2.18
C ILE A 350 -13.11 -36.99 -1.69
N ASP A 351 -13.81 -38.01 -1.29
CA ASP A 351 -13.25 -39.34 -1.13
C ASP A 351 -13.00 -39.92 -2.54
N ALA A 352 -11.89 -39.50 -3.16
CA ALA A 352 -11.49 -39.96 -4.47
C ALA A 352 -10.77 -41.31 -4.36
N THR A 353 -11.52 -42.41 -4.47
CA THR A 353 -10.99 -43.76 -4.72
C THR A 353 -11.01 -44.11 -6.21
N GLY A 354 -11.11 -43.13 -7.12
CA GLY A 354 -11.14 -43.29 -8.57
C GLY A 354 -10.33 -42.21 -9.31
N PRO A 355 -10.13 -42.36 -10.63
CA PRO A 355 -9.39 -41.37 -11.42
C PRO A 355 -10.10 -40.03 -11.41
N ILE A 356 -9.39 -39.00 -10.99
CA ILE A 356 -9.90 -37.59 -10.97
C ILE A 356 -9.90 -37.06 -12.39
N GLU A 357 -11.07 -36.69 -12.90
CA GLU A 357 -11.20 -35.97 -14.17
C GLU A 357 -11.29 -34.48 -13.89
N ILE A 358 -10.33 -33.70 -14.41
CA ILE A 358 -10.32 -32.24 -14.26
C ILE A 358 -10.88 -31.62 -15.55
N TRP A 359 -11.89 -30.76 -15.42
CA TRP A 359 -12.50 -30.02 -16.50
C TRP A 359 -12.28 -28.52 -16.25
N VAL A 360 -11.74 -27.82 -17.24
CA VAL A 360 -11.58 -26.35 -17.20
C VAL A 360 -12.34 -25.82 -18.43
N ASP A 361 -13.29 -24.93 -18.19
CA ASP A 361 -14.13 -24.29 -19.22
C ASP A 361 -14.75 -25.27 -20.21
N GLY A 362 -15.25 -26.42 -19.71
CA GLY A 362 -15.87 -27.43 -20.51
C GLY A 362 -14.93 -28.34 -21.31
N THR A 363 -13.63 -28.22 -21.08
CA THR A 363 -12.59 -29.05 -21.74
C THR A 363 -11.89 -29.93 -20.71
N LYS A 364 -11.82 -31.26 -21.01
CA LYS A 364 -11.12 -32.22 -20.15
C LYS A 364 -9.61 -32.05 -20.22
N VAL A 365 -8.97 -31.80 -19.08
CA VAL A 365 -7.52 -31.64 -18.96
C VAL A 365 -6.91 -32.90 -18.37
N HIS A 366 -5.92 -33.46 -19.02
CA HIS A 366 -5.17 -34.59 -18.49
C HIS A 366 -4.01 -34.11 -17.60
N PRO A 367 -3.85 -34.65 -16.38
CA PRO A 367 -2.80 -34.19 -15.43
C PRO A 367 -1.41 -34.79 -15.73
N ASN A 368 -1.02 -34.93 -16.99
CA ASN A 368 0.34 -35.29 -17.40
C ASN A 368 0.58 -34.83 -18.85
N GLY A 369 1.28 -33.72 -18.98
CA GLY A 369 1.87 -33.21 -20.18
C GLY A 369 3.00 -32.29 -19.81
#